data_0856deebcb2c852ffe5a7d3aff27c936
#
_entry.id   0856deebcb2c852ffe5a7d3aff27c936
#
_cell.length_a   1.000
_cell.length_b   1.000
_cell.length_c   1.000
_cell.angle_alpha   90.00
_cell.angle_beta   90.00
_cell.angle_gamma   90.00
#
_symmetry.space_group_name_H-M   'P 1'
#
loop_
_entity.id
_entity.type
_entity.pdbx_description
1 polymer ?
#
loop_
_entity_poly.entity_id
_entity_poly.type
_entity_poly.pdbx_seq_one_letter_code
_entity_poly.pdbx_strand_id
1 'polypeptide(L)'
;KKFPMLDAEEEYMLAKNWRTNGNVKAAEKLVTSHLRLVAKIAMGYKGYGLPVNEMISEGNVGLMQAVKKFEPEKGFRLATYAMWWIKASIQEYILRSWSLVKIGTTSAQKKLFFNLKKLKNQIAPQSEGDLKNEHVDVIANKLDVSKDEVVSMNRRLSGKEFSLNAQVGEDGDEWQDWLVDKELDHDLKFAHKEEMEQRKDLLKNSIKVLNEREKEILYSRRLNDNPTTLEDLSKKYKISRERVRQIENKAFEKLQKHMLLLAK
;
A
#
# COMPACT_ATOMS: atom_id res chain seq x y z
N LYS A 1 -12.65 26.35 34.69
CA LYS A 1 -11.16 26.51 34.79
C LYS A 1 -10.62 25.65 35.92
N LYS A 2 -10.75 24.31 35.78
CA LYS A 2 -10.32 23.36 36.84
C LYS A 2 -8.78 23.23 36.94
N PHE A 3 -8.07 23.49 35.84
CA PHE A 3 -6.61 23.37 35.77
C PHE A 3 -6.03 24.66 35.19
N PRO A 4 -5.36 25.50 36.02
CA PRO A 4 -4.69 26.72 35.56
C PRO A 4 -3.43 26.35 34.74
N MET A 5 -3.00 27.27 33.88
CA MET A 5 -1.69 27.17 33.23
C MET A 5 -0.60 27.44 34.27
N LEU A 6 0.50 26.73 34.14
CA LEU A 6 1.67 26.86 35.03
C LEU A 6 2.57 28.00 34.56
N ASP A 7 3.15 28.69 35.53
CA ASP A 7 4.22 29.65 35.28
C ASP A 7 5.53 28.94 34.93
N ALA A 8 6.48 29.65 34.34
CA ALA A 8 7.72 29.08 33.86
C ALA A 8 8.55 28.42 34.95
N GLU A 9 8.59 29.03 36.14
CA GLU A 9 9.33 28.53 37.30
C GLU A 9 8.67 27.27 37.87
N GLU A 10 7.35 27.27 38.04
CA GLU A 10 6.60 26.10 38.49
C GLU A 10 6.75 24.93 37.51
N GLU A 11 6.66 25.18 36.20
CA GLU A 11 6.84 24.19 35.16
C GLU A 11 8.25 23.56 35.24
N TYR A 12 9.28 24.38 35.39
CA TYR A 12 10.65 23.92 35.55
C TYR A 12 10.83 23.04 36.79
N MET A 13 10.33 23.49 37.93
CA MET A 13 10.42 22.75 39.21
C MET A 13 9.71 21.40 39.15
N LEU A 14 8.51 21.36 38.56
CA LEU A 14 7.74 20.13 38.37
C LEU A 14 8.43 19.18 37.40
N ALA A 15 8.95 19.67 36.28
CA ALA A 15 9.66 18.86 35.29
C ALA A 15 10.96 18.28 35.87
N LYS A 16 11.71 19.07 36.65
CA LYS A 16 12.91 18.61 37.34
C LYS A 16 12.57 17.53 38.37
N ASN A 17 11.52 17.74 39.16
CA ASN A 17 11.07 16.78 40.18
C ASN A 17 10.60 15.46 39.55
N TRP A 18 9.92 15.53 38.43
CA TRP A 18 9.55 14.34 37.66
C TRP A 18 10.79 13.57 37.17
N ARG A 19 11.77 14.29 36.60
CA ARG A 19 12.96 13.66 35.99
C ARG A 19 13.94 13.08 37.02
N THR A 20 14.13 13.76 38.15
CA THR A 20 15.08 13.34 39.19
C THR A 20 14.49 12.32 40.16
N ASN A 21 13.25 12.51 40.58
CA ASN A 21 12.61 11.74 41.66
C ASN A 21 11.50 10.79 41.14
N GLY A 22 11.17 10.83 39.87
CA GLY A 22 10.07 10.03 39.31
C GLY A 22 8.69 10.36 39.90
N ASN A 23 8.50 11.60 40.40
CA ASN A 23 7.28 11.99 41.10
C ASN A 23 6.08 12.07 40.14
N VAL A 24 5.20 11.04 40.18
CA VAL A 24 4.01 10.90 39.36
C VAL A 24 3.05 12.09 39.52
N LYS A 25 2.89 12.63 40.71
CA LYS A 25 2.02 13.81 40.96
C LYS A 25 2.53 15.07 40.22
N ALA A 26 3.85 15.21 40.09
CA ALA A 26 4.43 16.31 39.31
C ALA A 26 4.13 16.13 37.82
N ALA A 27 4.27 14.94 37.30
CA ALA A 27 3.90 14.62 35.92
C ALA A 27 2.41 14.82 35.65
N GLU A 28 1.53 14.39 36.57
CA GLU A 28 0.08 14.59 36.47
C GLU A 28 -0.27 16.10 36.39
N LYS A 29 0.36 16.94 37.25
CA LYS A 29 0.15 18.39 37.23
C LYS A 29 0.63 19.02 35.90
N LEU A 30 1.75 18.55 35.33
CA LEU A 30 2.24 18.98 34.02
C LEU A 30 1.27 18.59 32.88
N VAL A 31 0.76 17.36 32.87
CA VAL A 31 -0.18 16.90 31.85
C VAL A 31 -1.51 17.67 31.98
N THR A 32 -2.11 17.73 33.16
CA THR A 32 -3.44 18.33 33.36
C THR A 32 -3.48 19.79 33.01
N SER A 33 -2.41 20.56 33.28
CA SER A 33 -2.30 21.98 32.91
C SER A 33 -2.25 22.21 31.40
N HIS A 34 -1.85 21.20 30.58
CA HIS A 34 -1.71 21.31 29.13
C HIS A 34 -2.85 20.64 28.33
N LEU A 35 -3.86 20.04 28.97
CA LEU A 35 -4.99 19.38 28.27
C LEU A 35 -5.74 20.34 27.33
N ARG A 36 -5.82 21.62 27.65
CA ARG A 36 -6.46 22.64 26.78
C ARG A 36 -5.68 22.83 25.47
N LEU A 37 -4.36 22.71 25.51
CA LEU A 37 -3.51 22.77 24.32
C LEU A 37 -3.80 21.58 23.41
N VAL A 38 -3.93 20.38 23.98
CA VAL A 38 -4.30 19.17 23.22
C VAL A 38 -5.64 19.35 22.53
N ALA A 39 -6.67 19.79 23.26
CA ALA A 39 -8.00 20.04 22.69
C ALA A 39 -7.96 21.08 21.56
N LYS A 40 -7.21 22.17 21.72
CA LYS A 40 -7.05 23.21 20.69
C LYS A 40 -6.39 22.64 19.42
N ILE A 41 -5.37 21.80 19.56
CA ILE A 41 -4.68 21.18 18.42
C ILE A 41 -5.61 20.15 17.74
N ALA A 42 -6.29 19.28 18.51
CA ALA A 42 -7.21 18.27 17.99
C ALA A 42 -8.37 18.88 17.20
N MET A 43 -8.91 20.02 17.65
CA MET A 43 -9.96 20.74 16.90
C MET A 43 -9.52 21.20 15.51
N GLY A 44 -8.23 21.45 15.30
CA GLY A 44 -7.67 21.76 13.99
C GLY A 44 -7.74 20.61 12.99
N TYR A 45 -7.93 19.37 13.46
CA TYR A 45 -8.05 18.15 12.64
C TYR A 45 -9.49 17.64 12.48
N LYS A 46 -10.49 18.37 12.99
CA LYS A 46 -11.91 17.97 12.87
C LYS A 46 -12.39 17.67 11.43
N GLY A 47 -11.76 18.28 10.43
CA GLY A 47 -12.12 18.11 9.01
C GLY A 47 -11.79 16.73 8.39
N TYR A 48 -11.17 15.82 9.13
CA TYR A 48 -10.83 14.46 8.67
C TYR A 48 -11.95 13.43 8.92
N GLY A 49 -13.07 13.80 9.53
CA GLY A 49 -14.24 12.94 9.73
C GLY A 49 -14.13 11.95 10.90
N LEU A 50 -13.07 12.02 11.68
CA LEU A 50 -12.87 11.18 12.87
C LEU A 50 -13.46 11.84 14.13
N PRO A 51 -13.86 11.06 15.16
CA PRO A 51 -14.37 11.59 16.42
C PRO A 51 -13.31 12.45 17.13
N VAL A 52 -13.68 13.67 17.49
CA VAL A 52 -12.75 14.62 18.15
C VAL A 52 -12.25 14.09 19.48
N ASN A 53 -13.08 13.37 20.23
CA ASN A 53 -12.70 12.78 21.51
C ASN A 53 -11.55 11.78 21.39
N GLU A 54 -11.57 10.97 20.33
CA GLU A 54 -10.50 10.02 20.01
C GLU A 54 -9.19 10.74 19.68
N MET A 55 -9.28 11.81 18.87
CA MET A 55 -8.10 12.64 18.57
C MET A 55 -7.54 13.33 19.81
N ILE A 56 -8.38 13.75 20.77
CA ILE A 56 -7.94 14.29 22.05
C ILE A 56 -7.24 13.21 22.89
N SER A 57 -7.80 12.00 22.94
CA SER A 57 -7.22 10.88 23.66
C SER A 57 -5.83 10.53 23.14
N GLU A 58 -5.68 10.41 21.83
CA GLU A 58 -4.37 10.18 21.20
C GLU A 58 -3.41 11.38 21.39
N GLY A 59 -3.92 12.59 21.31
CA GLY A 59 -3.15 13.79 21.63
C GLY A 59 -2.64 13.81 23.08
N ASN A 60 -3.42 13.30 24.03
CA ASN A 60 -2.99 13.15 25.43
C ASN A 60 -1.87 12.11 25.55
N VAL A 61 -1.89 11.01 24.77
CA VAL A 61 -0.78 10.07 24.71
C VAL A 61 0.49 10.76 24.21
N GLY A 62 0.38 11.58 23.16
CA GLY A 62 1.50 12.40 22.68
C GLY A 62 2.01 13.38 23.74
N LEU A 63 1.13 14.04 24.48
CA LEU A 63 1.50 14.93 25.58
C LEU A 63 2.25 14.17 26.70
N MET A 64 1.79 12.99 27.09
CA MET A 64 2.48 12.16 28.08
C MET A 64 3.88 11.74 27.61
N GLN A 65 4.04 11.41 26.33
CA GLN A 65 5.36 11.12 25.76
C GLN A 65 6.27 12.36 25.78
N ALA A 66 5.71 13.54 25.49
CA ALA A 66 6.44 14.79 25.62
C ALA A 66 6.94 15.04 27.04
N VAL A 67 6.08 14.88 28.04
CA VAL A 67 6.44 15.05 29.45
C VAL A 67 7.55 14.09 29.88
N LYS A 68 7.52 12.83 29.43
CA LYS A 68 8.58 11.86 29.72
C LYS A 68 9.95 12.24 29.15
N LYS A 69 9.97 12.88 27.98
CA LYS A 69 11.21 13.22 27.26
C LYS A 69 11.61 14.70 27.41
N PHE A 70 10.84 15.49 28.15
CA PHE A 70 11.08 16.91 28.28
C PHE A 70 12.33 17.18 29.12
N GLU A 71 13.17 18.09 28.65
CA GLU A 71 14.41 18.55 29.31
C GLU A 71 14.28 20.04 29.69
N PRO A 72 13.92 20.35 30.95
CA PRO A 72 13.71 21.72 31.35
C PRO A 72 14.98 22.57 31.29
N GLU A 73 16.15 21.95 31.40
CA GLU A 73 17.48 22.59 31.37
C GLU A 73 17.79 23.28 30.03
N LYS A 74 17.10 22.88 28.95
CA LYS A 74 17.25 23.51 27.62
C LYS A 74 16.58 24.88 27.50
N GLY A 75 15.89 25.36 28.51
CA GLY A 75 15.28 26.70 28.57
C GLY A 75 14.01 26.87 27.72
N PHE A 76 13.47 25.82 27.09
CA PHE A 76 12.23 25.88 26.31
C PHE A 76 11.02 25.52 27.18
N ARG A 77 9.85 26.13 26.85
CA ARG A 77 8.59 25.78 27.48
C ARG A 77 8.08 24.42 27.05
N LEU A 78 7.49 23.66 27.99
CA LEU A 78 6.88 22.37 27.72
C LEU A 78 5.82 22.46 26.60
N ALA A 79 5.02 23.53 26.59
CA ALA A 79 4.01 23.74 25.55
C ALA A 79 4.58 23.70 24.11
N THR A 80 5.74 24.33 23.90
CA THR A 80 6.41 24.36 22.58
C THR A 80 6.91 22.98 22.18
N TYR A 81 7.50 22.24 23.09
CA TYR A 81 7.99 20.89 22.86
C TYR A 81 6.85 19.89 22.69
N ALA A 82 5.84 19.95 23.55
CA ALA A 82 4.69 19.06 23.53
C ALA A 82 3.85 19.20 22.25
N MET A 83 3.78 20.39 21.66
CA MET A 83 3.02 20.65 20.44
C MET A 83 3.45 19.71 19.28
N TRP A 84 4.73 19.40 19.15
CA TRP A 84 5.23 18.47 18.13
C TRP A 84 4.78 17.03 18.39
N TRP A 85 4.87 16.58 19.63
CA TRP A 85 4.44 15.24 20.03
C TRP A 85 2.93 15.04 19.89
N ILE A 86 2.15 16.04 20.33
CA ILE A 86 0.68 16.02 20.20
C ILE A 86 0.28 15.94 18.73
N LYS A 87 0.86 16.79 17.88
CA LYS A 87 0.59 16.76 16.44
C LYS A 87 0.97 15.43 15.81
N ALA A 88 2.14 14.90 16.12
CA ALA A 88 2.61 13.63 15.59
C ALA A 88 1.67 12.48 15.96
N SER A 89 1.26 12.39 17.23
CA SER A 89 0.35 11.36 17.72
C SER A 89 -1.03 11.44 17.05
N ILE A 90 -1.61 12.64 16.95
CA ILE A 90 -2.90 12.85 16.27
C ILE A 90 -2.79 12.50 14.79
N GLN A 91 -1.72 12.91 14.10
CA GLN A 91 -1.53 12.62 12.68
C GLN A 91 -1.34 11.11 12.42
N GLU A 92 -0.63 10.43 13.30
CA GLU A 92 -0.46 8.98 13.22
C GLU A 92 -1.80 8.26 13.40
N TYR A 93 -2.60 8.68 14.37
CA TYR A 93 -3.95 8.16 14.59
C TYR A 93 -4.83 8.37 13.35
N ILE A 94 -4.85 9.58 12.77
CA ILE A 94 -5.62 9.88 11.57
C ILE A 94 -5.21 8.96 10.42
N LEU A 95 -3.92 8.81 10.13
CA LEU A 95 -3.44 7.95 9.04
C LEU A 95 -3.81 6.47 9.23
N ARG A 96 -3.93 6.03 10.49
CA ARG A 96 -4.29 4.65 10.82
C ARG A 96 -5.79 4.39 10.74
N SER A 97 -6.60 5.38 11.12
CA SER A 97 -8.04 5.20 11.36
C SER A 97 -8.94 5.85 10.29
N TRP A 98 -8.37 6.61 9.34
CA TRP A 98 -9.14 7.32 8.32
C TRP A 98 -9.77 6.41 7.28
N SER A 99 -9.12 5.29 6.93
CA SER A 99 -9.56 4.34 5.91
C SER A 99 -9.23 2.91 6.34
N LEU A 100 -10.04 1.94 5.93
CA LEU A 100 -9.78 0.51 6.11
C LEU A 100 -8.51 0.08 5.38
N VAL A 101 -8.27 0.66 4.19
CA VAL A 101 -7.04 0.46 3.44
C VAL A 101 -5.99 1.46 3.91
N LYS A 102 -4.91 0.96 4.50
CA LYS A 102 -3.85 1.78 5.07
C LYS A 102 -3.24 2.73 4.04
N ILE A 103 -3.29 4.02 4.34
CA ILE A 103 -2.75 5.11 3.52
C ILE A 103 -1.57 5.77 4.26
N GLY A 104 -0.64 6.36 3.49
CA GLY A 104 0.43 7.16 4.09
C GLY A 104 1.57 6.35 4.68
N THR A 105 2.00 5.29 3.99
CA THR A 105 3.16 4.48 4.40
C THR A 105 4.50 5.20 4.15
N THR A 106 4.59 6.00 3.08
CA THR A 106 5.80 6.77 2.75
C THR A 106 5.72 8.23 3.24
N SER A 107 6.88 8.88 3.36
CA SER A 107 6.97 10.30 3.72
C SER A 107 6.23 11.20 2.71
N ALA A 108 6.34 10.90 1.41
CA ALA A 108 5.66 11.60 0.33
C ALA A 108 4.13 11.49 0.47
N GLN A 109 3.62 10.27 0.71
CA GLN A 109 2.18 10.05 0.91
C GLN A 109 1.65 10.78 2.15
N LYS A 110 2.41 10.84 3.25
CA LYS A 110 2.02 11.62 4.45
C LYS A 110 1.93 13.11 4.14
N LYS A 111 2.93 13.66 3.43
CA LYS A 111 2.91 15.07 2.99
C LYS A 111 1.69 15.36 2.14
N LEU A 112 1.41 14.50 1.17
CA LEU A 112 0.25 14.62 0.28
C LEU A 112 -1.07 14.55 1.05
N PHE A 113 -1.25 13.55 1.90
CA PHE A 113 -2.48 13.35 2.65
C PHE A 113 -2.92 14.60 3.43
N PHE A 114 -1.99 15.26 4.13
CA PHE A 114 -2.30 16.42 4.94
C PHE A 114 -2.37 17.75 4.16
N ASN A 115 -1.70 17.84 3.01
CA ASN A 115 -1.58 19.11 2.30
C ASN A 115 -2.35 19.18 0.98
N LEU A 116 -2.67 18.03 0.34
CA LEU A 116 -3.28 17.99 -1.00
C LEU A 116 -4.61 18.75 -1.05
N LYS A 117 -5.51 18.49 -0.11
CA LYS A 117 -6.82 19.15 -0.06
C LYS A 117 -6.70 20.67 0.07
N LYS A 118 -5.78 21.15 0.91
CA LYS A 118 -5.52 22.58 1.08
C LYS A 118 -4.97 23.21 -0.19
N LEU A 119 -4.01 22.55 -0.85
CA LEU A 119 -3.40 23.03 -2.08
C LEU A 119 -4.39 22.99 -3.24
N LYS A 120 -5.20 21.94 -3.35
CA LYS A 120 -6.26 21.83 -4.35
C LYS A 120 -7.23 23.00 -4.23
N ASN A 121 -7.69 23.33 -3.03
CA ASN A 121 -8.56 24.46 -2.79
C ASN A 121 -7.93 25.83 -3.09
N GLN A 122 -6.62 25.96 -2.96
CA GLN A 122 -5.90 27.19 -3.31
C GLN A 122 -5.71 27.38 -4.81
N ILE A 123 -5.47 26.28 -5.55
CA ILE A 123 -5.12 26.31 -6.99
C ILE A 123 -6.39 26.26 -7.85
N ALA A 124 -7.37 25.45 -7.46
CA ALA A 124 -8.58 25.19 -8.23
C ALA A 124 -9.79 25.01 -7.32
N PRO A 125 -10.32 26.10 -6.74
CA PRO A 125 -11.41 26.03 -5.74
C PRO A 125 -12.73 25.48 -6.28
N GLN A 126 -12.94 25.46 -7.60
CA GLN A 126 -14.19 25.00 -8.24
C GLN A 126 -14.06 23.68 -9.01
N SER A 127 -12.88 23.03 -9.03
CA SER A 127 -12.73 21.74 -9.73
C SER A 127 -13.18 20.60 -8.84
N GLU A 128 -14.39 20.11 -9.05
CA GLU A 128 -14.84 18.80 -8.57
C GLU A 128 -14.31 17.74 -9.54
N GLY A 129 -13.54 16.77 -9.05
CA GLY A 129 -13.05 15.66 -9.86
C GLY A 129 -11.51 15.59 -9.97
N ASP A 130 -11.06 15.01 -11.08
CA ASP A 130 -9.63 14.80 -11.34
C ASP A 130 -8.89 16.13 -11.57
N LEU A 131 -7.66 16.18 -11.05
CA LEU A 131 -6.77 17.33 -11.21
C LEU A 131 -6.27 17.42 -12.66
N LYS A 132 -6.28 18.62 -13.23
CA LYS A 132 -5.61 18.88 -14.53
C LYS A 132 -4.10 18.70 -14.39
N ASN A 133 -3.43 18.26 -15.45
CA ASN A 133 -1.99 18.02 -15.45
C ASN A 133 -1.16 19.21 -14.96
N GLU A 134 -1.55 20.44 -15.33
CA GLU A 134 -0.91 21.67 -14.87
C GLU A 134 -0.95 21.83 -13.35
N HIS A 135 -2.09 21.49 -12.72
CA HIS A 135 -2.25 21.55 -11.27
C HIS A 135 -1.45 20.45 -10.56
N VAL A 136 -1.35 19.26 -11.18
CA VAL A 136 -0.51 18.16 -10.68
C VAL A 136 0.94 18.58 -10.62
N ASP A 137 1.44 19.27 -11.67
CA ASP A 137 2.83 19.75 -11.76
C ASP A 137 3.14 20.77 -10.67
N VAL A 138 2.24 21.72 -10.44
CA VAL A 138 2.40 22.74 -9.38
C VAL A 138 2.43 22.09 -7.98
N ILE A 139 1.56 21.10 -7.74
CA ILE A 139 1.49 20.41 -6.44
C ILE A 139 2.73 19.53 -6.23
N ALA A 140 3.14 18.78 -7.27
CA ALA A 140 4.32 17.92 -7.24
C ALA A 140 5.58 18.72 -6.89
N ASN A 141 5.80 19.85 -7.58
CA ASN A 141 6.93 20.75 -7.31
C ASN A 141 6.88 21.38 -5.91
N LYS A 142 5.68 21.79 -5.44
CA LYS A 142 5.53 22.47 -4.15
C LYS A 142 5.74 21.52 -2.95
N LEU A 143 5.41 20.25 -3.10
CA LEU A 143 5.56 19.24 -2.04
C LEU A 143 6.80 18.36 -2.20
N ASP A 144 7.53 18.52 -3.32
CA ASP A 144 8.69 17.69 -3.65
C ASP A 144 8.32 16.19 -3.65
N VAL A 145 7.36 15.83 -4.53
CA VAL A 145 6.82 14.47 -4.70
C VAL A 145 6.61 14.18 -6.18
N SER A 146 6.50 12.90 -6.55
CA SER A 146 6.26 12.51 -7.93
C SER A 146 4.83 12.84 -8.39
N LYS A 147 4.65 13.07 -9.70
CA LYS A 147 3.34 13.35 -10.30
C LYS A 147 2.37 12.17 -10.12
N ASP A 148 2.89 10.96 -10.27
CA ASP A 148 2.10 9.73 -10.11
C ASP A 148 1.57 9.56 -8.69
N GLU A 149 2.36 9.94 -7.68
CA GLU A 149 1.92 9.94 -6.29
C GLU A 149 0.80 10.96 -6.04
N VAL A 150 0.87 12.16 -6.66
CA VAL A 150 -0.18 13.17 -6.56
C VAL A 150 -1.49 12.66 -7.15
N VAL A 151 -1.45 12.08 -8.37
CA VAL A 151 -2.63 11.53 -9.05
C VAL A 151 -3.22 10.37 -8.26
N SER A 152 -2.38 9.43 -7.82
CA SER A 152 -2.79 8.28 -7.00
C SER A 152 -3.45 8.73 -5.69
N MET A 153 -2.87 9.70 -4.99
CA MET A 153 -3.42 10.22 -3.75
C MET A 153 -4.72 10.99 -3.98
N ASN A 154 -4.82 11.78 -5.07
CA ASN A 154 -6.07 12.48 -5.40
C ASN A 154 -7.22 11.50 -5.61
N ARG A 155 -7.01 10.40 -6.34
CA ARG A 155 -8.02 9.36 -6.57
C ARG A 155 -8.46 8.70 -5.25
N ARG A 156 -7.52 8.41 -4.35
CA ARG A 156 -7.82 7.83 -3.05
C ARG A 156 -8.61 8.77 -2.13
N LEU A 157 -8.33 10.07 -2.18
CA LEU A 157 -8.99 11.06 -1.35
C LEU A 157 -10.34 11.54 -1.91
N SER A 158 -10.61 11.32 -3.19
CA SER A 158 -11.88 11.70 -3.83
C SER A 158 -13.01 10.71 -3.59
N GLY A 159 -12.68 9.43 -3.38
CA GLY A 159 -13.65 8.37 -3.09
C GLY A 159 -13.89 8.19 -1.59
N LYS A 160 -15.15 8.06 -1.17
CA LYS A 160 -15.49 7.55 0.16
C LYS A 160 -15.61 6.02 0.08
N GLU A 161 -15.31 5.35 1.18
CA GLU A 161 -15.61 3.93 1.31
C GLU A 161 -17.11 3.76 1.52
N PHE A 162 -17.72 2.90 0.73
CA PHE A 162 -19.12 2.55 0.85
C PHE A 162 -19.24 1.16 1.47
N SER A 163 -20.32 0.96 2.26
CA SER A 163 -20.64 -0.36 2.75
C SER A 163 -21.19 -1.23 1.62
N LEU A 164 -20.68 -2.43 1.46
CA LEU A 164 -21.22 -3.41 0.51
C LEU A 164 -22.63 -3.90 0.91
N ASN A 165 -22.97 -3.79 2.20
CA ASN A 165 -24.30 -4.10 2.72
C ASN A 165 -25.28 -2.89 2.66
N ALA A 166 -24.88 -1.80 2.03
CA ALA A 166 -25.81 -0.70 1.80
C ALA A 166 -26.84 -1.09 0.73
N GLN A 167 -28.10 -0.86 1.03
CA GLN A 167 -29.20 -1.15 0.11
C GLN A 167 -29.14 -0.26 -1.13
N VAL A 168 -29.40 -0.85 -2.30
CA VAL A 168 -29.45 -0.19 -3.60
C VAL A 168 -30.85 -0.29 -4.15
N GLY A 169 -31.54 0.85 -4.28
CA GLY A 169 -32.90 0.87 -4.80
C GLY A 169 -33.99 0.57 -3.74
N GLU A 170 -35.20 0.35 -4.20
CA GLU A 170 -36.38 0.10 -3.36
C GLU A 170 -36.59 -1.41 -3.10
N ASP A 171 -35.93 -2.28 -3.87
CA ASP A 171 -36.10 -3.74 -3.81
C ASP A 171 -35.31 -4.41 -2.69
N GLY A 172 -34.47 -3.67 -1.98
CA GLY A 172 -33.70 -4.16 -0.83
C GLY A 172 -32.41 -4.91 -1.18
N ASP A 173 -32.02 -4.93 -2.45
CA ASP A 173 -30.74 -5.50 -2.90
C ASP A 173 -29.56 -4.77 -2.27
N GLU A 174 -28.50 -5.48 -1.94
CA GLU A 174 -27.27 -4.92 -1.41
C GLU A 174 -26.23 -4.74 -2.53
N TRP A 175 -25.28 -3.79 -2.34
CA TRP A 175 -24.18 -3.60 -3.30
C TRP A 175 -23.36 -4.87 -3.54
N GLN A 176 -23.27 -5.76 -2.54
CA GLN A 176 -22.55 -7.03 -2.67
C GLN A 176 -23.20 -7.96 -3.69
N ASP A 177 -24.52 -7.95 -3.86
CA ASP A 177 -25.25 -8.82 -4.77
C ASP A 177 -24.97 -8.47 -6.25
N TRP A 178 -24.52 -7.24 -6.48
CA TRP A 178 -24.15 -6.74 -7.82
C TRP A 178 -22.68 -7.02 -8.18
N LEU A 179 -21.89 -7.57 -7.24
CA LEU A 179 -20.48 -7.92 -7.52
C LEU A 179 -20.42 -9.21 -8.34
N VAL A 180 -20.01 -9.07 -9.59
CA VAL A 180 -19.82 -10.22 -10.50
C VAL A 180 -18.46 -10.85 -10.22
N ASP A 181 -18.48 -12.14 -9.93
CA ASP A 181 -17.26 -12.93 -9.89
C ASP A 181 -16.63 -13.00 -11.28
N LYS A 182 -15.35 -12.58 -11.37
CA LYS A 182 -14.59 -12.63 -12.64
C LYS A 182 -13.90 -13.97 -12.88
N GLU A 183 -13.98 -14.88 -11.92
CA GLU A 183 -13.44 -16.20 -12.10
C GLU A 183 -14.26 -16.97 -13.16
N LEU A 184 -13.56 -17.78 -13.96
CA LEU A 184 -14.21 -18.68 -14.89
C LEU A 184 -15.16 -19.62 -14.14
N ASP A 185 -16.32 -19.84 -14.69
CA ASP A 185 -17.29 -20.79 -14.17
C ASP A 185 -16.66 -22.17 -13.99
N HIS A 186 -17.15 -22.92 -13.00
CA HIS A 186 -16.61 -24.24 -12.66
C HIS A 186 -16.61 -25.18 -13.87
N ASP A 187 -17.64 -25.14 -14.69
CA ASP A 187 -17.74 -25.95 -15.91
C ASP A 187 -16.66 -25.59 -16.92
N LEU A 188 -16.38 -24.30 -17.11
CA LEU A 188 -15.30 -23.82 -17.97
C LEU A 188 -13.91 -24.16 -17.41
N LYS A 189 -13.73 -24.06 -16.10
CA LYS A 189 -12.47 -24.47 -15.43
C LYS A 189 -12.23 -25.97 -15.62
N PHE A 190 -13.29 -26.78 -15.47
CA PHE A 190 -13.21 -28.23 -15.66
C PHE A 190 -12.90 -28.59 -17.11
N ALA A 191 -13.62 -27.99 -18.07
CA ALA A 191 -13.38 -28.20 -19.50
C ALA A 191 -11.94 -27.84 -19.90
N HIS A 192 -11.42 -26.70 -19.42
CA HIS A 192 -10.02 -26.31 -19.64
C HIS A 192 -9.02 -27.28 -19.02
N LYS A 193 -9.32 -27.79 -17.83
CA LYS A 193 -8.46 -28.78 -17.18
C LYS A 193 -8.42 -30.09 -17.98
N GLU A 194 -9.58 -30.59 -18.39
CA GLU A 194 -9.70 -31.81 -19.22
C GLU A 194 -8.98 -31.64 -20.55
N GLU A 195 -9.18 -30.52 -21.24
CA GLU A 195 -8.48 -30.22 -22.50
C GLU A 195 -6.95 -30.19 -22.31
N MET A 196 -6.47 -29.58 -21.21
CA MET A 196 -5.04 -29.57 -20.89
C MET A 196 -4.49 -30.95 -20.58
N GLU A 197 -5.24 -31.79 -19.90
CA GLU A 197 -4.85 -33.19 -19.64
C GLU A 197 -4.80 -34.00 -20.93
N GLN A 198 -5.80 -33.89 -21.80
CA GLN A 198 -5.80 -34.52 -23.13
C GLN A 198 -4.62 -34.06 -23.98
N ARG A 199 -4.32 -32.75 -24.02
CA ARG A 199 -3.16 -32.21 -24.73
C ARG A 199 -1.83 -32.75 -24.18
N LYS A 200 -1.70 -32.87 -22.83
CA LYS A 200 -0.53 -33.46 -22.19
C LYS A 200 -0.35 -34.94 -22.55
N ASP A 201 -1.43 -35.71 -22.57
CA ASP A 201 -1.36 -37.11 -22.91
C ASP A 201 -1.05 -37.32 -24.40
N LEU A 202 -1.62 -36.53 -25.30
CA LEU A 202 -1.25 -36.51 -26.71
C LEU A 202 0.23 -36.20 -26.92
N LEU A 203 0.73 -35.17 -26.23
CA LEU A 203 2.16 -34.79 -26.25
C LEU A 203 3.03 -35.94 -25.74
N LYS A 204 2.70 -36.50 -24.58
CA LYS A 204 3.42 -37.61 -23.95
C LYS A 204 3.52 -38.84 -24.84
N ASN A 205 2.43 -39.14 -25.54
CA ASN A 205 2.38 -40.28 -26.50
C ASN A 205 3.18 -39.96 -27.76
N SER A 206 3.12 -38.72 -28.25
CA SER A 206 3.84 -38.29 -29.45
C SER A 206 5.35 -38.21 -29.26
N ILE A 207 5.82 -37.88 -28.06
CA ILE A 207 7.25 -37.86 -27.72
C ILE A 207 7.87 -39.27 -27.83
N LYS A 208 7.09 -40.34 -27.66
CA LYS A 208 7.60 -41.72 -27.73
C LYS A 208 8.13 -42.08 -29.13
N VAL A 209 7.68 -41.40 -30.18
CA VAL A 209 8.09 -41.61 -31.57
C VAL A 209 9.46 -40.99 -31.90
N LEU A 210 9.94 -40.11 -31.05
CA LEU A 210 11.22 -39.43 -31.22
C LEU A 210 12.38 -40.31 -30.73
N ASN A 211 13.54 -40.23 -31.44
CA ASN A 211 14.78 -40.84 -30.97
C ASN A 211 15.26 -40.12 -29.67
N GLU A 212 16.01 -40.84 -28.83
CA GLU A 212 16.50 -40.32 -27.55
C GLU A 212 17.21 -38.95 -27.69
N ARG A 213 18.00 -38.78 -28.75
CA ARG A 213 18.72 -37.53 -29.05
C ARG A 213 17.77 -36.40 -29.48
N GLU A 214 16.77 -36.69 -30.28
CA GLU A 214 15.73 -35.74 -30.71
C GLU A 214 14.88 -35.30 -29.51
N LYS A 215 14.55 -36.23 -28.62
CA LYS A 215 13.78 -36.03 -27.41
C LYS A 215 14.51 -35.11 -26.41
N GLU A 216 15.80 -35.38 -26.17
CA GLU A 216 16.59 -34.59 -25.26
C GLU A 216 16.80 -33.15 -25.74
N ILE A 217 17.07 -32.95 -27.05
CA ILE A 217 17.19 -31.63 -27.66
C ILE A 217 15.87 -30.87 -27.58
N LEU A 218 14.76 -31.51 -27.93
CA LEU A 218 13.43 -30.91 -27.89
C LEU A 218 13.03 -30.53 -26.47
N TYR A 219 13.27 -31.41 -25.50
CA TYR A 219 12.99 -31.17 -24.07
C TYR A 219 13.78 -29.99 -23.54
N SER A 220 15.10 -29.98 -23.75
CA SER A 220 15.99 -28.93 -23.27
C SER A 220 15.72 -27.55 -23.89
N ARG A 221 15.12 -27.51 -25.11
CA ARG A 221 14.91 -26.29 -25.87
C ARG A 221 13.50 -25.73 -25.78
N ARG A 222 12.48 -26.61 -25.72
CA ARG A 222 11.07 -26.22 -25.87
C ARG A 222 10.17 -26.57 -24.68
N LEU A 223 10.55 -27.58 -23.92
CA LEU A 223 9.71 -28.09 -22.83
C LEU A 223 10.26 -27.78 -21.44
N ASN A 224 11.40 -27.13 -21.38
CA ASN A 224 12.00 -26.70 -20.11
C ASN A 224 11.74 -25.21 -19.88
N ASP A 225 11.44 -24.81 -18.64
CA ASP A 225 11.22 -23.41 -18.26
C ASP A 225 12.45 -22.53 -18.50
N ASN A 226 13.66 -23.13 -18.39
CA ASN A 226 14.93 -22.47 -18.73
C ASN A 226 15.52 -23.12 -19.99
N PRO A 227 15.22 -22.63 -21.21
CA PRO A 227 15.68 -23.24 -22.44
C PRO A 227 17.20 -23.11 -22.60
N THR A 228 17.87 -24.25 -22.85
CA THR A 228 19.33 -24.30 -23.09
C THR A 228 19.66 -23.65 -24.43
N THR A 229 20.82 -23.01 -24.56
CA THR A 229 21.22 -22.36 -25.81
C THR A 229 21.67 -23.40 -26.87
N LEU A 230 21.56 -23.02 -28.15
CA LEU A 230 22.08 -23.86 -29.25
C LEU A 230 23.56 -24.11 -29.12
N GLU A 231 24.28 -23.18 -28.51
CA GLU A 231 25.71 -23.25 -28.29
C GLU A 231 26.10 -24.32 -27.27
N ASP A 232 25.39 -24.38 -26.16
CA ASP A 232 25.61 -25.37 -25.11
C ASP A 232 25.30 -26.78 -25.59
N LEU A 233 24.22 -26.95 -26.35
CA LEU A 233 23.87 -28.23 -26.98
C LEU A 233 24.88 -28.63 -28.07
N SER A 234 25.41 -27.66 -28.83
CA SER A 234 26.45 -27.93 -29.81
C SER A 234 27.76 -28.47 -29.17
N LYS A 235 28.13 -27.87 -28.03
CA LYS A 235 29.28 -28.35 -27.23
C LYS A 235 29.02 -29.74 -26.63
N LYS A 236 27.81 -29.95 -26.06
CA LYS A 236 27.43 -31.25 -25.46
C LYS A 236 27.44 -32.41 -26.46
N TYR A 237 26.92 -32.17 -27.67
CA TYR A 237 26.85 -33.22 -28.70
C TYR A 237 28.00 -33.23 -29.71
N LYS A 238 28.93 -32.29 -29.59
CA LYS A 238 30.09 -32.13 -30.53
C LYS A 238 29.62 -32.00 -31.99
N ILE A 239 28.58 -31.22 -32.25
CA ILE A 239 28.04 -30.96 -33.60
C ILE A 239 27.83 -29.45 -33.78
N SER A 240 27.70 -29.00 -35.06
CA SER A 240 27.47 -27.58 -35.34
C SER A 240 26.14 -27.10 -34.80
N ARG A 241 26.06 -25.79 -34.46
CA ARG A 241 24.79 -25.13 -34.00
C ARG A 241 23.67 -25.33 -35.01
N GLU A 242 24.00 -25.22 -36.30
CA GLU A 242 23.02 -25.42 -37.39
C GLU A 242 22.51 -26.87 -37.44
N ARG A 243 23.38 -27.83 -37.11
CA ARG A 243 22.94 -29.24 -37.05
C ARG A 243 21.99 -29.50 -35.87
N VAL A 244 22.24 -28.87 -34.73
CA VAL A 244 21.29 -28.90 -33.58
C VAL A 244 19.94 -28.34 -33.99
N ARG A 245 19.90 -27.18 -34.68
CA ARG A 245 18.69 -26.54 -35.18
C ARG A 245 17.92 -27.44 -36.18
N GLN A 246 18.65 -28.10 -37.10
CA GLN A 246 18.05 -29.04 -38.03
C GLN A 246 17.40 -30.23 -37.32
N ILE A 247 18.05 -30.78 -36.30
CA ILE A 247 17.50 -31.87 -35.48
C ILE A 247 16.27 -31.41 -34.72
N GLU A 248 16.32 -30.21 -34.07
CA GLU A 248 15.19 -29.62 -33.39
C GLU A 248 13.96 -29.48 -34.32
N ASN A 249 14.16 -28.89 -35.50
CA ASN A 249 13.07 -28.70 -36.46
C ASN A 249 12.49 -30.06 -36.97
N LYS A 250 13.35 -31.02 -37.32
CA LYS A 250 12.89 -32.35 -37.71
C LYS A 250 12.13 -33.08 -36.59
N ALA A 251 12.60 -32.96 -35.36
CA ALA A 251 11.93 -33.53 -34.19
C ALA A 251 10.55 -32.90 -34.00
N PHE A 252 10.46 -31.55 -34.12
CA PHE A 252 9.21 -30.82 -34.01
C PHE A 252 8.22 -31.19 -35.12
N GLU A 253 8.67 -31.31 -36.39
CA GLU A 253 7.81 -31.73 -37.49
C GLU A 253 7.28 -33.16 -37.30
N LYS A 254 8.11 -34.10 -36.86
CA LYS A 254 7.69 -35.48 -36.54
C LYS A 254 6.63 -35.50 -35.46
N LEU A 255 6.86 -34.72 -34.38
CA LEU A 255 5.94 -34.61 -33.27
C LEU A 255 4.60 -34.01 -33.70
N GLN A 256 4.63 -32.92 -34.48
CA GLN A 256 3.42 -32.29 -35.01
C GLN A 256 2.60 -33.23 -35.89
N LYS A 257 3.25 -33.93 -36.81
CA LYS A 257 2.59 -34.92 -37.68
C LYS A 257 1.93 -36.03 -36.86
N HIS A 258 2.63 -36.55 -35.84
CA HIS A 258 2.09 -37.61 -35.00
C HIS A 258 0.95 -37.14 -34.11
N MET A 259 1.03 -35.92 -33.54
CA MET A 259 -0.07 -35.33 -32.78
C MET A 259 -1.33 -35.14 -33.65
N LEU A 260 -1.18 -34.70 -34.92
CA LEU A 260 -2.31 -34.53 -35.85
C LEU A 260 -2.94 -35.87 -36.23
N LEU A 261 -2.18 -36.98 -36.25
CA LEU A 261 -2.70 -38.31 -36.46
C LEU A 261 -3.48 -38.86 -35.27
N LEU A 262 -3.04 -38.54 -34.06
CA LEU A 262 -3.70 -38.95 -32.82
C LEU A 262 -4.92 -38.08 -32.45
N ALA A 263 -5.00 -36.88 -32.99
CA ALA A 263 -6.11 -35.93 -32.75
C ALA A 263 -7.29 -36.13 -33.71
N LYS A 264 -7.15 -37.01 -34.71
CA LYS A 264 -8.23 -37.48 -35.60
C LYS A 264 -8.94 -38.70 -35.00
#